data_bb66281bec0ba5a0f1d649a2b8d0c493
#
_entry.id   bb66281bec0ba5a0f1d649a2b8d0c493
#
_cell.length_a   1.000
_cell.length_b   1.000
_cell.length_c   1.000
_cell.angle_alpha   90.00
_cell.angle_beta   90.00
_cell.angle_gamma   90.00
#
_symmetry.space_group_name_H-M   'P 1'
#
loop_
_entity.id
_entity.type
_entity.pdbx_description
1 polymer ?
#
loop_
_entity_poly.entity_id
_entity_poly.type
_entity_poly.pdbx_seq_one_letter_code
_entity_poly.pdbx_strand_id
1 'polypeptide(L)'
;RETNCNQVMVCYNVINPNFSPQGSCVISLTSAFMDDDWANVEQDDYVNTKTAFAEKLIDLFEERTGYIIKPYIEEIEIATPWTMCNYVNTPQGAAYGFELKDWDSMMPRMMMMGSEFPVKGLKFVGAASIRGDGYNSAIFSGDTLAKKTLAEMKAEEV
;
A
#
# COMPACT_ATOMS: atom_id res chain seq x y z
N ARG A 1 -8.93 20.46 9.67
CA ARG A 1 -9.23 19.17 10.35
C ARG A 1 -7.91 18.66 10.89
N GLU A 2 -7.81 18.53 12.19
CA GLU A 2 -6.72 17.78 12.83
C GLU A 2 -6.88 16.33 12.38
N THR A 3 -6.17 15.96 11.34
CA THR A 3 -6.06 14.57 10.95
C THR A 3 -5.24 13.92 12.05
N ASN A 4 -5.89 13.02 12.78
CA ASN A 4 -5.23 12.11 13.70
C ASN A 4 -4.41 11.15 12.80
N CYS A 5 -3.24 11.64 12.35
CA CYS A 5 -2.39 10.90 11.43
C CYS A 5 -1.82 9.69 12.17
N ASN A 6 -2.45 8.54 11.99
CA ASN A 6 -1.82 7.28 12.34
C ASN A 6 -0.58 7.14 11.46
N GLN A 7 0.57 7.17 12.08
CA GLN A 7 1.86 7.07 11.41
C GLN A 7 2.50 5.74 11.76
N VAL A 8 2.96 5.03 10.75
CA VAL A 8 3.79 3.83 10.89
C VAL A 8 5.22 4.20 10.48
N MET A 9 6.18 3.85 11.33
CA MET A 9 7.60 4.05 11.05
C MET A 9 8.30 2.69 10.92
N VAL A 10 9.12 2.54 9.90
CA VAL A 10 9.99 1.39 9.70
C VAL A 10 11.41 1.87 9.44
N CYS A 11 12.37 1.39 10.23
CA CYS A 11 13.80 1.53 9.94
C CYS A 11 14.32 0.22 9.36
N TYR A 12 14.59 0.18 8.07
CA TYR A 12 14.98 -1.04 7.37
C TYR A 12 16.34 -1.58 7.81
N ASN A 13 17.24 -0.72 8.22
CA ASN A 13 18.58 -1.11 8.66
C ASN A 13 18.60 -1.87 10.00
N VAL A 14 17.54 -1.81 10.79
CA VAL A 14 17.38 -2.67 11.98
C VAL A 14 17.24 -4.13 11.59
N ILE A 15 16.58 -4.41 10.46
CA ILE A 15 16.36 -5.77 9.97
C ILE A 15 17.56 -6.25 9.12
N ASN A 16 18.08 -5.36 8.28
CA ASN A 16 19.21 -5.64 7.41
C ASN A 16 20.21 -4.47 7.45
N PRO A 17 21.33 -4.61 8.19
CA PRO A 17 22.34 -3.54 8.29
C PRO A 17 22.93 -3.08 6.94
N ASN A 18 22.83 -3.92 5.91
CA ASN A 18 23.32 -3.62 4.56
C ASN A 18 22.25 -3.02 3.64
N PHE A 19 21.11 -2.59 4.18
CA PHE A 19 20.03 -2.01 3.38
C PHE A 19 20.40 -0.66 2.75
N SER A 20 21.31 0.06 3.37
CA SER A 20 21.90 1.31 2.87
C SER A 20 23.42 1.31 3.00
N PRO A 21 24.14 2.28 2.40
CA PRO A 21 25.56 2.45 2.60
C PRO A 21 25.94 2.58 4.07
N GLN A 22 27.20 2.20 4.39
CA GLN A 22 27.70 2.28 5.75
C GLN A 22 27.63 3.72 6.27
N GLY A 23 27.07 3.92 7.46
CA GLY A 23 26.92 5.22 8.10
C GLY A 23 25.59 5.92 7.78
N SER A 24 24.75 5.31 6.92
CA SER A 24 23.40 5.80 6.65
C SER A 24 22.32 4.79 7.03
N CYS A 25 21.06 5.22 7.07
CA CYS A 25 19.92 4.34 7.26
C CYS A 25 18.71 4.82 6.45
N VAL A 26 17.82 3.89 6.11
CA VAL A 26 16.55 4.19 5.44
C VAL A 26 15.42 4.08 6.45
N ILE A 27 14.70 5.19 6.61
CA ILE A 27 13.51 5.28 7.45
C ILE A 27 12.31 5.55 6.54
N SER A 28 11.27 4.73 6.66
CA SER A 28 9.98 4.96 6.01
C SER A 28 8.99 5.49 7.02
N LEU A 29 8.37 6.62 6.72
CA LEU A 29 7.25 7.18 7.45
C LEU A 29 6.00 7.05 6.58
N THR A 30 5.02 6.28 7.04
CA THR A 30 3.80 6.00 6.27
C THR A 30 2.59 6.48 7.04
N SER A 31 1.69 7.18 6.35
CA SER A 31 0.38 7.58 6.86
C SER A 31 -0.70 7.10 5.92
N ALA A 32 -1.81 6.63 6.49
CA ALA A 32 -2.98 6.27 5.70
C ALA A 32 -3.85 7.50 5.44
N PHE A 33 -4.30 7.62 4.19
CA PHE A 33 -5.27 8.61 3.76
C PHE A 33 -6.58 7.92 3.44
N MET A 34 -7.66 8.63 3.70
CA MET A 34 -8.98 8.22 3.26
C MET A 34 -9.33 9.00 1.99
N ASP A 35 -9.97 8.30 1.11
CA ASP A 35 -10.72 8.66 -0.10
C ASP A 35 -10.31 9.96 -0.83
N ASP A 36 -10.69 11.13 -0.31
CA ASP A 36 -10.64 12.38 -1.07
C ASP A 36 -9.53 13.36 -0.64
N ASP A 37 -8.69 12.99 0.30
CA ASP A 37 -7.70 13.93 0.87
C ASP A 37 -6.75 14.51 -0.19
N TRP A 38 -6.46 13.74 -1.25
CA TRP A 38 -5.60 14.15 -2.36
C TRP A 38 -6.35 14.45 -3.65
N ALA A 39 -7.65 14.16 -3.74
CA ALA A 39 -8.43 14.33 -4.97
C ALA A 39 -8.57 15.80 -5.40
N ASN A 40 -8.53 16.72 -4.43
CA ASN A 40 -8.70 18.16 -4.67
C ASN A 40 -7.37 18.93 -4.68
N VAL A 41 -6.22 18.24 -4.73
CA VAL A 41 -4.93 18.91 -4.85
C VAL A 41 -4.69 19.28 -6.31
N GLU A 42 -4.64 20.57 -6.61
CA GLU A 42 -4.35 21.07 -7.94
C GLU A 42 -2.91 20.72 -8.35
N GLN A 43 -2.69 20.51 -9.65
CA GLN A 43 -1.41 20.10 -10.19
C GLN A 43 -0.29 21.10 -9.86
N ASP A 44 -0.58 22.38 -9.89
CA ASP A 44 0.40 23.45 -9.61
C ASP A 44 0.81 23.49 -8.13
N ASP A 45 -0.08 23.07 -7.22
CA ASP A 45 0.17 23.01 -5.78
C ASP A 45 0.69 21.65 -5.30
N TYR A 46 0.76 20.67 -6.18
CA TYR A 46 1.09 19.30 -5.81
C TYR A 46 2.44 19.16 -5.10
N VAL A 47 3.49 19.79 -5.64
CA VAL A 47 4.84 19.69 -5.05
C VAL A 47 4.88 20.33 -3.66
N ASN A 48 4.28 21.50 -3.52
CA ASN A 48 4.22 22.20 -2.24
C ASN A 48 3.43 21.41 -1.20
N THR A 49 2.29 20.86 -1.60
CA THR A 49 1.41 20.08 -0.71
C THR A 49 2.11 18.81 -0.22
N LYS A 50 2.73 18.03 -1.12
CA LYS A 50 3.41 16.79 -0.72
C LYS A 50 4.63 17.07 0.18
N THR A 51 5.38 18.17 -0.10
CA THR A 51 6.54 18.55 0.71
C THR A 51 6.12 19.00 2.11
N ALA A 52 5.13 19.87 2.22
CA ALA A 52 4.59 20.31 3.51
C ALA A 52 4.04 19.13 4.33
N PHE A 53 3.44 18.14 3.66
CA PHE A 53 2.96 16.94 4.34
C PHE A 53 4.11 16.07 4.84
N ALA A 54 5.16 15.88 4.06
CA ALA A 54 6.35 15.13 4.48
C ALA A 54 7.04 15.81 5.69
N GLU A 55 7.18 17.13 5.66
CA GLU A 55 7.71 17.89 6.80
C GLU A 55 6.87 17.68 8.06
N LYS A 56 5.54 17.72 7.94
CA LYS A 56 4.64 17.43 9.05
C LYS A 56 4.81 16.01 9.61
N LEU A 57 5.01 15.01 8.76
CA LEU A 57 5.28 13.64 9.23
C LEU A 57 6.59 13.53 9.97
N ILE A 58 7.63 14.24 9.52
CA ILE A 58 8.92 14.30 10.20
C ILE A 58 8.78 15.00 11.55
N ASP A 59 8.08 16.12 11.62
CA ASP A 59 7.82 16.84 12.88
C ASP A 59 7.10 15.96 13.89
N LEU A 60 6.06 15.27 13.46
CA LEU A 60 5.33 14.31 14.30
C LEU A 60 6.21 13.15 14.78
N PHE A 61 7.10 12.66 13.93
CA PHE A 61 8.04 11.63 14.32
C PHE A 61 8.99 12.14 15.41
N GLU A 62 9.60 13.30 15.21
CA GLU A 62 10.51 13.91 16.19
C GLU A 62 9.81 14.21 17.52
N GLU A 63 8.59 14.76 17.47
CA GLU A 63 7.79 15.05 18.66
C GLU A 63 7.45 13.78 19.46
N ARG A 64 7.03 12.71 18.77
CA ARG A 64 6.57 11.48 19.43
C ARG A 64 7.69 10.59 19.93
N THR A 65 8.83 10.59 19.24
CA THR A 65 9.95 9.70 19.58
C THR A 65 11.06 10.38 20.38
N GLY A 66 11.17 11.71 20.30
CA GLY A 66 12.26 12.47 20.86
C GLY A 66 13.56 12.38 20.04
N TYR A 67 13.57 11.64 18.93
CA TYR A 67 14.73 11.57 18.03
C TYR A 67 14.69 12.72 17.03
N ILE A 68 15.74 13.50 16.94
CA ILE A 68 15.88 14.58 15.96
C ILE A 68 16.58 14.01 14.73
N ILE A 69 15.88 13.96 13.59
CA ILE A 69 16.39 13.40 12.35
C ILE A 69 16.63 14.46 11.27
N LYS A 70 15.91 15.58 11.28
CA LYS A 70 16.00 16.63 10.27
C LYS A 70 17.41 17.04 9.86
N PRO A 71 18.37 17.28 10.79
CA PRO A 71 19.73 17.69 10.43
C PRO A 71 20.54 16.60 9.71
N TYR A 72 20.08 15.35 9.72
CA TYR A 72 20.77 14.18 9.19
C TYR A 72 20.10 13.62 7.93
N ILE A 73 19.06 14.27 7.44
CA ILE A 73 18.37 13.85 6.22
C ILE A 73 19.23 14.24 5.03
N GLU A 74 19.64 13.24 4.25
CA GLU A 74 20.40 13.42 3.01
C GLU A 74 19.45 13.47 1.80
N GLU A 75 18.38 12.68 1.81
CA GLU A 75 17.43 12.55 0.71
C GLU A 75 16.02 12.22 1.23
N ILE A 76 14.99 12.75 0.57
CA ILE A 76 13.59 12.45 0.86
C ILE A 76 12.87 12.08 -0.43
N GLU A 77 12.34 10.86 -0.46
CA GLU A 77 11.40 10.41 -1.46
C GLU A 77 9.97 10.44 -0.92
N ILE A 78 9.06 11.08 -1.66
CA ILE A 78 7.68 11.25 -1.23
C ILE A 78 6.74 10.57 -2.21
N ALA A 79 6.16 9.44 -1.80
CA ALA A 79 5.09 8.77 -2.55
C ALA A 79 3.73 9.22 -2.01
N THR A 80 2.83 9.55 -2.93
CA THR A 80 1.46 10.01 -2.66
C THR A 80 0.47 9.14 -3.45
N PRO A 81 -0.85 9.28 -3.27
CA PRO A 81 -1.82 8.61 -4.13
C PRO A 81 -1.57 8.87 -5.63
N TRP A 82 -1.18 10.06 -6.03
CA TRP A 82 -0.82 10.37 -7.43
C TRP A 82 0.40 9.58 -7.91
N THR A 83 1.37 9.35 -7.03
CA THR A 83 2.51 8.48 -7.33
C THR A 83 2.04 7.06 -7.62
N MET A 84 1.12 6.53 -6.81
CA MET A 84 0.55 5.19 -7.01
C MET A 84 -0.26 5.12 -8.31
N CYS A 85 -1.06 6.14 -8.64
CA CYS A 85 -1.75 6.21 -9.93
C CYS A 85 -0.76 6.11 -11.09
N ASN A 86 0.32 6.88 -11.07
CA ASN A 86 1.25 7.00 -12.19
C ASN A 86 2.16 5.77 -12.36
N TYR A 87 2.64 5.19 -11.27
CA TYR A 87 3.62 4.10 -11.34
C TYR A 87 2.99 2.70 -11.27
N VAL A 88 1.87 2.55 -10.57
CA VAL A 88 1.22 1.26 -10.35
C VAL A 88 -0.13 1.17 -11.04
N ASN A 89 -0.61 2.27 -11.61
CA ASN A 89 -1.91 2.37 -12.31
C ASN A 89 -3.09 1.93 -11.42
N THR A 90 -3.02 2.24 -10.14
CA THR A 90 -4.11 1.96 -9.21
C THR A 90 -5.16 3.06 -9.27
N PRO A 91 -6.45 2.74 -9.31
CA PRO A 91 -7.50 3.75 -9.28
C PRO A 91 -7.39 4.63 -8.03
N GLN A 92 -7.42 5.95 -8.22
CA GLN A 92 -7.33 6.96 -7.14
C GLN A 92 -6.11 6.80 -6.22
N GLY A 93 -5.08 6.07 -6.67
CA GLY A 93 -3.87 5.84 -5.89
C GLY A 93 -4.06 4.88 -4.72
N ALA A 94 -5.06 4.01 -4.78
CA ALA A 94 -5.31 3.00 -3.76
C ALA A 94 -4.11 2.05 -3.62
N ALA A 95 -3.39 2.16 -2.51
CA ALA A 95 -2.22 1.31 -2.23
C ALA A 95 -2.61 -0.11 -1.80
N TYR A 96 -3.81 -0.26 -1.23
CA TYR A 96 -4.26 -1.49 -0.58
C TYR A 96 -5.49 -2.14 -1.22
N GLY A 97 -5.76 -1.85 -2.50
CA GLY A 97 -6.94 -2.35 -3.19
C GLY A 97 -8.21 -1.58 -2.80
N PHE A 98 -9.35 -2.27 -2.80
CA PHE A 98 -10.62 -1.64 -2.46
C PHE A 98 -10.83 -1.55 -0.95
N GLU A 99 -11.49 -0.49 -0.50
CA GLU A 99 -11.92 -0.33 0.89
C GLU A 99 -12.79 -1.52 1.32
N LEU A 100 -12.52 -2.05 2.53
CA LEU A 100 -13.34 -3.09 3.13
C LEU A 100 -14.55 -2.45 3.80
N LYS A 101 -15.75 -2.78 3.32
CA LYS A 101 -17.03 -2.41 3.95
C LYS A 101 -17.63 -3.62 4.64
N ASP A 102 -18.63 -3.40 5.51
CA ASP A 102 -19.25 -4.47 6.28
C ASP A 102 -19.78 -5.63 5.42
N TRP A 103 -20.30 -5.31 4.22
CA TRP A 103 -20.80 -6.29 3.26
C TRP A 103 -19.71 -6.90 2.36
N ASP A 104 -18.53 -6.28 2.29
CA ASP A 104 -17.37 -6.69 1.49
C ASP A 104 -16.15 -6.90 2.39
N SER A 105 -16.38 -7.51 3.54
CA SER A 105 -15.33 -7.83 4.50
C SER A 105 -14.55 -9.09 4.06
N MET A 106 -13.53 -9.43 4.82
CA MET A 106 -12.66 -10.59 4.54
C MET A 106 -13.45 -11.89 4.35
N MET A 107 -14.51 -12.13 5.13
CA MET A 107 -15.28 -13.38 5.03
C MET A 107 -16.02 -13.53 3.69
N PRO A 108 -16.82 -12.56 3.21
CA PRO A 108 -17.38 -12.61 1.86
C PRO A 108 -16.34 -12.81 0.77
N ARG A 109 -15.20 -12.12 0.84
CA ARG A 109 -14.10 -12.30 -0.13
C ARG A 109 -13.51 -13.70 -0.09
N MET A 110 -13.31 -14.27 1.08
CA MET A 110 -12.84 -15.66 1.23
C MET A 110 -13.83 -16.66 0.63
N MET A 111 -15.12 -16.48 0.84
CA MET A 111 -16.17 -17.35 0.28
C MET A 111 -16.24 -17.27 -1.25
N MET A 112 -15.90 -16.13 -1.82
CA MET A 112 -15.86 -15.91 -3.27
C MET A 112 -14.52 -16.25 -3.91
N MET A 113 -13.55 -16.74 -3.14
CA MET A 113 -12.23 -17.07 -3.64
C MET A 113 -12.30 -18.11 -4.77
N GLY A 114 -11.79 -17.72 -5.93
CA GLY A 114 -11.78 -18.56 -7.12
C GLY A 114 -13.17 -18.75 -7.76
N SER A 115 -14.20 -17.99 -7.35
CA SER A 115 -15.40 -17.87 -8.14
C SER A 115 -15.08 -17.06 -9.41
N GLU A 116 -15.73 -17.43 -10.50
CA GLU A 116 -15.60 -16.75 -11.80
C GLU A 116 -16.73 -15.72 -12.00
N PHE A 117 -17.16 -15.10 -10.91
CA PHE A 117 -18.20 -14.09 -10.96
C PHE A 117 -17.57 -12.69 -11.12
N PRO A 118 -18.11 -11.82 -11.97
CA PRO A 118 -19.29 -11.98 -12.80
C PRO A 118 -19.03 -12.60 -14.20
N VAL A 119 -17.77 -12.85 -14.54
CA VAL A 119 -17.39 -13.34 -15.89
C VAL A 119 -16.70 -14.69 -15.77
N LYS A 120 -17.20 -15.68 -16.53
CA LYS A 120 -16.58 -17.01 -16.59
C LYS A 120 -15.13 -16.91 -17.12
N GLY A 121 -14.20 -17.61 -16.48
CA GLY A 121 -12.77 -17.58 -16.80
C GLY A 121 -12.01 -16.41 -16.17
N LEU A 122 -12.68 -15.42 -15.55
CA LEU A 122 -12.05 -14.30 -14.88
C LEU A 122 -11.84 -14.62 -13.40
N LYS A 123 -10.60 -14.51 -12.93
CA LYS A 123 -10.22 -14.69 -11.52
C LYS A 123 -9.42 -13.49 -11.03
N PHE A 124 -9.63 -13.08 -9.80
CA PHE A 124 -8.95 -11.95 -9.19
C PHE A 124 -7.84 -12.42 -8.25
N VAL A 125 -6.66 -11.79 -8.36
CA VAL A 125 -5.49 -12.03 -7.51
C VAL A 125 -4.95 -10.71 -6.98
N GLY A 126 -4.06 -10.78 -5.99
CA GLY A 126 -3.42 -9.59 -5.44
C GLY A 126 -4.28 -8.84 -4.43
N ALA A 127 -4.12 -7.52 -4.35
CA ALA A 127 -4.79 -6.67 -3.36
C ALA A 127 -6.32 -6.63 -3.51
N ALA A 128 -6.84 -6.86 -4.71
CA ALA A 128 -8.28 -6.95 -4.99
C ALA A 128 -8.89 -8.34 -4.68
N SER A 129 -8.08 -9.26 -4.16
CA SER A 129 -8.48 -10.63 -3.85
C SER A 129 -8.81 -10.79 -2.34
N ILE A 130 -8.75 -12.01 -1.85
CA ILE A 130 -9.26 -12.49 -0.56
C ILE A 130 -8.71 -11.80 0.66
N ARG A 131 -7.40 -11.58 0.68
CA ARG A 131 -6.70 -11.11 1.88
C ARG A 131 -6.46 -9.60 1.89
N GLY A 132 -6.86 -8.90 0.83
CA GLY A 132 -6.56 -7.49 0.69
C GLY A 132 -5.09 -7.24 0.36
N ASP A 133 -4.48 -6.32 1.07
CA ASP A 133 -3.18 -5.74 0.80
C ASP A 133 -1.96 -6.58 1.24
N GLY A 134 -0.81 -6.14 0.76
CA GLY A 134 0.51 -6.62 1.14
C GLY A 134 1.05 -7.75 0.26
N TYR A 135 2.37 -7.85 0.23
CA TYR A 135 3.09 -8.83 -0.60
C TYR A 135 2.70 -10.27 -0.29
N ASN A 136 2.59 -10.62 1.01
CA ASN A 136 2.22 -11.97 1.43
C ASN A 136 0.84 -12.36 0.92
N SER A 137 -0.12 -11.46 1.03
CA SER A 137 -1.50 -11.67 0.55
C SER A 137 -1.56 -11.81 -0.96
N ALA A 138 -0.83 -10.98 -1.68
CA ALA A 138 -0.75 -11.02 -3.14
C ALA A 138 -0.13 -12.34 -3.64
N ILE A 139 1.00 -12.76 -3.07
CA ILE A 139 1.68 -14.01 -3.42
C ILE A 139 0.80 -15.22 -3.09
N PHE A 140 0.20 -15.25 -1.90
CA PHE A 140 -0.66 -16.34 -1.47
C PHE A 140 -1.90 -16.49 -2.36
N SER A 141 -2.55 -15.38 -2.72
CA SER A 141 -3.72 -15.41 -3.60
C SER A 141 -3.35 -15.91 -5.00
N GLY A 142 -2.20 -15.47 -5.53
CA GLY A 142 -1.69 -15.93 -6.81
C GLY A 142 -1.39 -17.43 -6.84
N ASP A 143 -0.65 -17.94 -5.86
CA ASP A 143 -0.33 -19.37 -5.75
C ASP A 143 -1.60 -20.22 -5.61
N THR A 144 -2.52 -19.80 -4.74
CA THR A 144 -3.78 -20.54 -4.50
C THR A 144 -4.63 -20.62 -5.76
N LEU A 145 -4.81 -19.50 -6.45
CA LEU A 145 -5.64 -19.47 -7.68
C LEU A 145 -4.96 -20.16 -8.86
N ALA A 146 -3.65 -20.11 -8.97
CA ALA A 146 -2.92 -20.86 -9.99
C ALA A 146 -3.12 -22.37 -9.82
N LYS A 147 -2.97 -22.89 -8.60
CA LYS A 147 -3.21 -24.30 -8.29
C LYS A 147 -4.64 -24.73 -8.58
N LYS A 148 -5.63 -23.91 -8.22
CA LYS A 148 -7.03 -24.17 -8.52
C LYS A 148 -7.30 -24.20 -10.01
N THR A 149 -6.80 -23.21 -10.75
CA THR A 149 -6.96 -23.15 -12.22
C THR A 149 -6.35 -24.36 -12.91
N LEU A 150 -5.14 -24.77 -12.49
CA LEU A 150 -4.52 -25.97 -13.03
C LEU A 150 -5.33 -27.26 -12.76
N ALA A 151 -5.97 -27.36 -11.60
CA ALA A 151 -6.83 -28.49 -11.28
C ALA A 151 -8.10 -28.50 -12.13
N GLU A 152 -8.72 -27.34 -12.36
CA GLU A 152 -9.88 -27.17 -13.21
C GLU A 152 -9.56 -27.55 -14.67
N MET A 153 -8.45 -27.05 -15.23
CA MET A 153 -8.01 -27.37 -16.59
C MET A 153 -7.79 -28.88 -16.78
N LYS A 154 -7.16 -29.56 -15.82
CA LYS A 154 -6.96 -31.00 -15.86
C LYS A 154 -8.26 -31.80 -15.78
N ALA A 155 -9.27 -31.28 -15.10
CA ALA A 155 -10.60 -31.93 -15.03
C ALA A 155 -11.41 -31.76 -16.32
N GLU A 156 -11.15 -30.73 -17.12
CA GLU A 156 -11.80 -30.49 -18.40
C GLU A 156 -11.18 -31.31 -19.55
N GLU A 157 -9.95 -31.82 -19.38
CA GLU A 157 -9.23 -32.66 -20.36
C GLU A 157 -9.63 -34.14 -20.28
N VAL A 158 -10.42 -34.56 -19.31
CA VAL A 158 -10.89 -35.93 -19.08
C VAL A 158 -12.34 -36.05 -19.50
#